data_b7610a610c1626c5a3c9f0158bac76dc
#
_entry.id   b7610a610c1626c5a3c9f0158bac76dc
#
_cell.length_a   1.000
_cell.length_b   1.000
_cell.length_c   1.000
_cell.angle_alpha   90.00
_cell.angle_beta   90.00
_cell.angle_gamma   90.00
#
_symmetry.space_group_name_H-M   'P 1'
#
loop_
_entity.id
_entity.type
_entity.pdbx_description
1 polymer ?
#
loop_
_entity_poly.entity_id
_entity_poly.type
_entity_poly.pdbx_seq_one_letter_code
_entity_poly.pdbx_strand_id
1 'polypeptide(L)'
;MIEVTNLVKRYGDRNVVDNLSFTVDKGQIVGFLGPNGAGKSTTMNIITGYISATSGTVKVNGYDIYDDPEKAKACIGYLPEQPPVYPDMKVREYLNFVADLKKVKASEKDKKLRYVMKSTKIMDVSERLIKHLSKGYKQRVGLAGAMLGDPEILILDEPTVGLDPKQIIEIRNLITELSKNHTILLSSHIMQEVSAVCNQIIIINQGQLILYDKPENISNHITQTNDLTLIIKGNKDLIKSIIDSFEEVIESRILGTDTKEVYQVELSTSIEEDIREALFYKLADAKCPILELNHKVPTLEEVFLRLTGEGTKQYGGKMSKEEKKKMRQKLAKREETVEKEVAEKEVENTEDRAEQMEEKEEQ
;
A
#
# COMPACT_ATOMS: atom_id res chain seq x y z
N MET A 1 9.90 -9.25 -10.59
CA MET A 1 8.48 -9.55 -10.41
C MET A 1 8.31 -10.47 -9.20
N ILE A 2 7.31 -10.25 -8.36
CA ILE A 2 6.90 -11.18 -7.28
C ILE A 2 5.49 -11.64 -7.60
N GLU A 3 5.25 -12.94 -7.56
CA GLU A 3 3.95 -13.55 -7.77
C GLU A 3 3.60 -14.37 -6.53
N VAL A 4 2.46 -14.07 -5.93
CA VAL A 4 1.92 -14.77 -4.78
C VAL A 4 0.56 -15.32 -5.18
N THR A 5 0.36 -16.64 -5.07
CA THR A 5 -0.87 -17.31 -5.53
C THR A 5 -1.43 -18.18 -4.42
N ASN A 6 -2.67 -17.89 -4.01
CA ASN A 6 -3.46 -18.63 -3.03
C ASN A 6 -2.68 -18.96 -1.74
N LEU A 7 -1.89 -17.97 -1.29
CA LEU A 7 -0.98 -18.15 -0.16
C LEU A 7 -1.76 -18.32 1.15
N VAL A 8 -1.47 -19.39 1.87
CA VAL A 8 -2.03 -19.65 3.20
C VAL A 8 -0.90 -19.91 4.19
N LYS A 9 -0.99 -19.27 5.36
CA LYS A 9 -0.16 -19.59 6.52
C LYS A 9 -1.03 -19.79 7.74
N ARG A 10 -0.96 -21.01 8.30
CA ARG A 10 -1.71 -21.41 9.47
C ARG A 10 -0.79 -21.65 10.66
N TYR A 11 -1.20 -21.14 11.82
CA TYR A 11 -0.60 -21.45 13.11
C TYR A 11 -1.69 -21.98 14.05
N GLY A 12 -1.56 -23.27 14.45
CA GLY A 12 -2.62 -23.95 15.17
C GLY A 12 -3.92 -23.95 14.36
N ASP A 13 -5.00 -23.43 14.93
CA ASP A 13 -6.31 -23.36 14.28
C ASP A 13 -6.61 -22.05 13.56
N ARG A 14 -5.64 -21.11 13.52
CA ARG A 14 -5.82 -19.78 12.91
C ARG A 14 -5.03 -19.64 11.62
N ASN A 15 -5.69 -19.22 10.54
CA ASN A 15 -5.03 -18.71 9.36
C ASN A 15 -4.57 -17.27 9.64
N VAL A 16 -3.27 -17.03 9.60
CA VAL A 16 -2.65 -15.69 9.72
C VAL A 16 -2.53 -15.04 8.35
N VAL A 17 -2.33 -15.85 7.31
CA VAL A 17 -2.49 -15.50 5.90
C VAL A 17 -3.52 -16.45 5.33
N ASP A 18 -4.52 -15.95 4.62
CA ASP A 18 -5.67 -16.71 4.20
C ASP A 18 -6.02 -16.41 2.74
N ASN A 19 -5.61 -17.31 1.84
CA ASN A 19 -5.85 -17.25 0.40
C ASN A 19 -5.42 -15.92 -0.24
N LEU A 20 -4.19 -15.47 0.05
CA LEU A 20 -3.67 -14.21 -0.44
C LEU A 20 -3.05 -14.39 -1.83
N SER A 21 -3.53 -13.60 -2.81
CA SER A 21 -3.01 -13.59 -4.18
C SER A 21 -2.74 -12.16 -4.65
N PHE A 22 -1.54 -11.89 -5.16
CA PHE A 22 -1.17 -10.60 -5.76
C PHE A 22 0.13 -10.70 -6.55
N THR A 23 0.37 -9.71 -7.40
CA THR A 23 1.60 -9.60 -8.20
C THR A 23 2.24 -8.24 -7.97
N VAL A 24 3.58 -8.21 -7.92
CA VAL A 24 4.39 -6.98 -7.91
C VAL A 24 5.24 -6.95 -9.16
N ASP A 25 4.94 -6.04 -10.07
CA ASP A 25 5.65 -5.92 -11.34
C ASP A 25 7.02 -5.26 -11.19
N LYS A 26 7.87 -5.47 -12.20
CA LYS A 26 9.22 -4.89 -12.22
C LYS A 26 9.17 -3.36 -12.22
N GLY A 27 9.98 -2.76 -11.36
CA GLY A 27 10.11 -1.29 -11.25
C GLY A 27 9.00 -0.60 -10.46
N GLN A 28 8.04 -1.34 -9.90
CA GLN A 28 7.02 -0.76 -9.00
C GLN A 28 7.54 -0.56 -7.58
N ILE A 29 6.95 0.42 -6.90
CA ILE A 29 6.98 0.54 -5.44
C ILE A 29 5.59 0.16 -4.95
N VAL A 30 5.47 -1.01 -4.32
CA VAL A 30 4.21 -1.50 -3.78
C VAL A 30 4.20 -1.40 -2.27
N GLY A 31 3.20 -0.71 -1.74
CA GLY A 31 2.95 -0.62 -0.30
C GLY A 31 2.05 -1.75 0.17
N PHE A 32 2.51 -2.51 1.16
CA PHE A 32 1.75 -3.59 1.78
C PHE A 32 1.20 -3.11 3.12
N LEU A 33 -0.04 -2.64 3.13
CA LEU A 33 -0.67 -1.92 4.23
C LEU A 33 -1.64 -2.81 4.99
N GLY A 34 -1.70 -2.65 6.29
CA GLY A 34 -2.66 -3.35 7.15
C GLY A 34 -2.42 -3.08 8.63
N PRO A 35 -3.42 -3.28 9.49
CA PRO A 35 -3.25 -3.13 10.93
C PRO A 35 -2.24 -4.14 11.50
N ASN A 36 -1.86 -3.94 12.77
CA ASN A 36 -1.01 -4.90 13.45
C ASN A 36 -1.73 -6.25 13.57
N GLY A 37 -1.02 -7.33 13.25
CA GLY A 37 -1.60 -8.69 13.22
C GLY A 37 -2.39 -9.02 11.94
N ALA A 38 -2.42 -8.14 10.91
CA ALA A 38 -3.06 -8.42 9.64
C ALA A 38 -2.37 -9.48 8.77
N GLY A 39 -1.14 -9.89 9.11
CA GLY A 39 -0.37 -10.89 8.37
C GLY A 39 0.81 -10.34 7.56
N LYS A 40 1.11 -9.01 7.63
CA LYS A 40 2.16 -8.35 6.84
C LYS A 40 3.53 -9.02 6.94
N SER A 41 4.13 -9.02 8.12
CA SER A 41 5.47 -9.59 8.34
C SER A 41 5.50 -11.11 8.10
N THR A 42 4.38 -11.80 8.35
CA THR A 42 4.27 -13.24 8.02
C THR A 42 4.37 -13.45 6.51
N THR A 43 3.65 -12.65 5.71
CA THR A 43 3.70 -12.69 4.26
C THR A 43 5.10 -12.35 3.74
N MET A 44 5.73 -11.28 4.25
CA MET A 44 7.12 -10.91 3.91
C MET A 44 8.10 -12.04 4.21
N ASN A 45 7.97 -12.68 5.37
CA ASN A 45 8.82 -13.81 5.77
C ASN A 45 8.66 -15.04 4.88
N ILE A 46 7.45 -15.25 4.32
CA ILE A 46 7.25 -16.33 3.34
C ILE A 46 7.89 -15.98 2.01
N ILE A 47 7.66 -14.75 1.49
CA ILE A 47 8.23 -14.29 0.22
C ILE A 47 9.77 -14.33 0.26
N THR A 48 10.38 -14.03 1.41
CA THR A 48 11.83 -14.08 1.60
C THR A 48 12.36 -15.48 1.88
N GLY A 49 11.46 -16.47 1.99
CA GLY A 49 11.82 -17.86 2.29
C GLY A 49 12.39 -18.07 3.70
N TYR A 50 12.05 -17.16 4.65
CA TYR A 50 12.42 -17.28 6.06
C TYR A 50 11.52 -18.30 6.79
N ILE A 51 10.23 -18.33 6.46
CA ILE A 51 9.27 -19.34 6.92
C ILE A 51 8.55 -19.95 5.72
N SER A 52 8.09 -21.20 5.88
CA SER A 52 7.31 -21.89 4.85
C SER A 52 5.82 -21.51 4.90
N ALA A 53 5.16 -21.47 3.75
CA ALA A 53 3.71 -21.43 3.65
C ALA A 53 3.09 -22.74 4.12
N THR A 54 1.80 -22.74 4.44
CA THR A 54 1.01 -23.95 4.64
C THR A 54 0.52 -24.48 3.31
N SER A 55 0.13 -23.59 2.39
CA SER A 55 -0.23 -23.90 1.00
C SER A 55 -0.10 -22.64 0.14
N GLY A 56 -0.28 -22.79 -1.18
CA GLY A 56 -0.07 -21.73 -2.14
C GLY A 56 1.39 -21.65 -2.62
N THR A 57 1.67 -20.75 -3.56
CA THR A 57 2.98 -20.62 -4.18
C THR A 57 3.49 -19.18 -4.15
N VAL A 58 4.80 -19.01 -4.08
CA VAL A 58 5.48 -17.73 -4.19
C VAL A 58 6.59 -17.85 -5.21
N LYS A 59 6.55 -17.04 -6.26
CA LYS A 59 7.61 -16.94 -7.25
C LYS A 59 8.26 -15.57 -7.23
N VAL A 60 9.58 -15.55 -7.37
CA VAL A 60 10.40 -14.33 -7.42
C VAL A 60 11.23 -14.39 -8.69
N ASN A 61 10.94 -13.47 -9.63
CA ASN A 61 11.53 -13.51 -10.98
C ASN A 61 11.39 -14.86 -11.68
N GLY A 62 10.21 -15.52 -11.51
CA GLY A 62 9.92 -16.82 -12.06
C GLY A 62 10.50 -18.02 -11.27
N TYR A 63 11.35 -17.79 -10.27
CA TYR A 63 11.89 -18.84 -9.41
C TYR A 63 10.96 -19.08 -8.22
N ASP A 64 10.51 -20.31 -8.04
CA ASP A 64 9.73 -20.68 -6.87
C ASP A 64 10.61 -20.65 -5.61
N ILE A 65 10.09 -20.08 -4.51
CA ILE A 65 10.85 -19.90 -3.27
C ILE A 65 11.19 -21.24 -2.59
N TYR A 66 10.47 -22.30 -2.92
CA TYR A 66 10.70 -23.66 -2.39
C TYR A 66 11.56 -24.53 -3.31
N ASP A 67 11.24 -24.51 -4.61
CA ASP A 67 11.90 -25.38 -5.58
C ASP A 67 13.27 -24.85 -5.96
N ASP A 68 13.40 -23.50 -6.09
CA ASP A 68 14.65 -22.81 -6.45
C ASP A 68 15.08 -21.75 -5.42
N PRO A 69 15.19 -22.08 -4.11
CA PRO A 69 15.37 -21.11 -3.03
C PRO A 69 16.64 -20.23 -3.17
N GLU A 70 17.74 -20.78 -3.67
CA GLU A 70 18.98 -20.01 -3.84
C GLU A 70 18.83 -18.95 -4.93
N LYS A 71 18.19 -19.28 -6.06
CA LYS A 71 17.97 -18.36 -7.18
C LYS A 71 16.97 -17.29 -6.78
N ALA A 72 15.84 -17.67 -6.16
CA ALA A 72 14.81 -16.74 -5.68
C ALA A 72 15.39 -15.76 -4.66
N LYS A 73 16.12 -16.25 -3.64
CA LYS A 73 16.74 -15.41 -2.60
C LYS A 73 17.86 -14.52 -3.13
N ALA A 74 18.56 -14.92 -4.17
CA ALA A 74 19.58 -14.09 -4.82
C ALA A 74 18.98 -12.82 -5.46
N CYS A 75 17.70 -12.88 -5.89
CA CYS A 75 16.98 -11.74 -6.43
C CYS A 75 16.47 -10.76 -5.34
N ILE A 76 16.52 -11.13 -4.05
CA ILE A 76 15.90 -10.39 -2.94
C ILE A 76 16.97 -9.74 -2.06
N GLY A 77 16.76 -8.44 -1.77
CA GLY A 77 17.35 -7.77 -0.62
C GLY A 77 16.28 -7.55 0.44
N TYR A 78 16.46 -8.10 1.62
CA TYR A 78 15.45 -8.01 2.70
C TYR A 78 15.96 -7.16 3.86
N LEU A 79 15.15 -6.20 4.27
CA LEU A 79 15.31 -5.42 5.49
C LEU A 79 14.13 -5.73 6.42
N PRO A 80 14.30 -6.53 7.47
CA PRO A 80 13.27 -6.75 8.48
C PRO A 80 13.09 -5.48 9.35
N GLU A 81 11.97 -5.40 10.07
CA GLU A 81 11.63 -4.30 10.99
C GLU A 81 12.79 -3.96 11.95
N GLN A 82 13.44 -5.01 12.48
CA GLN A 82 14.67 -4.87 13.26
C GLN A 82 15.86 -5.32 12.41
N PRO A 83 16.71 -4.39 11.95
CA PRO A 83 17.88 -4.75 11.14
C PRO A 83 18.79 -5.74 11.87
N PRO A 84 19.20 -6.86 11.22
CA PRO A 84 20.02 -7.90 11.84
C PRO A 84 21.48 -7.47 11.88
N VAL A 85 21.76 -6.39 12.58
CA VAL A 85 23.11 -5.82 12.67
C VAL A 85 23.85 -6.33 13.90
N TYR A 86 25.19 -6.43 13.81
CA TYR A 86 26.04 -6.80 14.94
C TYR A 86 26.51 -5.54 15.70
N PRO A 87 26.04 -5.30 16.94
CA PRO A 87 26.29 -4.05 17.67
C PRO A 87 27.78 -3.74 17.90
N ASP A 88 28.60 -4.76 18.06
CA ASP A 88 30.02 -4.64 18.37
C ASP A 88 30.93 -4.58 17.13
N MET A 89 30.35 -4.66 15.93
CA MET A 89 31.05 -4.41 14.67
C MET A 89 31.00 -2.93 14.30
N LYS A 90 32.04 -2.44 13.59
CA LYS A 90 31.97 -1.20 12.84
C LYS A 90 31.06 -1.38 11.63
N VAL A 91 30.46 -0.28 11.15
CA VAL A 91 29.59 -0.31 9.95
C VAL A 91 30.29 -0.98 8.77
N ARG A 92 31.52 -0.59 8.48
CA ARG A 92 32.31 -1.15 7.37
C ARG A 92 32.60 -2.63 7.56
N GLU A 93 32.93 -3.06 8.77
CA GLU A 93 33.18 -4.46 9.10
C GLU A 93 31.94 -5.32 8.87
N TYR A 94 30.79 -4.85 9.38
CA TYR A 94 29.50 -5.50 9.17
C TYR A 94 29.15 -5.63 7.67
N LEU A 95 29.27 -4.55 6.91
CA LEU A 95 28.97 -4.59 5.47
C LEU A 95 29.94 -5.49 4.70
N ASN A 96 31.23 -5.55 5.08
CA ASN A 96 32.20 -6.51 4.53
C ASN A 96 31.73 -7.94 4.79
N PHE A 97 31.34 -8.24 6.02
CA PHE A 97 30.85 -9.56 6.40
C PHE A 97 29.59 -9.95 5.61
N VAL A 98 28.62 -9.03 5.46
CA VAL A 98 27.42 -9.28 4.64
C VAL A 98 27.76 -9.49 3.17
N ALA A 99 28.75 -8.74 2.63
CA ALA A 99 29.20 -8.92 1.25
C ALA A 99 29.81 -10.31 1.01
N ASP A 100 30.53 -10.85 2.01
CA ASP A 100 31.07 -12.21 1.96
C ASP A 100 29.97 -13.26 2.00
N LEU A 101 29.00 -13.11 2.89
CA LEU A 101 27.84 -13.99 2.96
C LEU A 101 27.04 -14.03 1.65
N LYS A 102 26.91 -12.86 0.99
CA LYS A 102 26.23 -12.74 -0.31
C LYS A 102 27.12 -13.12 -1.50
N LYS A 103 28.30 -13.69 -1.25
CA LYS A 103 29.22 -14.17 -2.27
C LYS A 103 29.64 -13.07 -3.29
N VAL A 104 29.73 -11.80 -2.84
CA VAL A 104 30.21 -10.68 -3.67
C VAL A 104 31.69 -10.93 -4.03
N LYS A 105 32.02 -10.86 -5.34
CA LYS A 105 33.38 -11.09 -5.82
C LYS A 105 34.39 -10.12 -5.18
N ALA A 106 35.50 -10.61 -4.73
CA ALA A 106 36.54 -9.79 -4.06
C ALA A 106 36.97 -8.58 -4.89
N SER A 107 37.06 -8.72 -6.23
CA SER A 107 37.41 -7.64 -7.16
C SER A 107 36.38 -6.50 -7.23
N GLU A 108 35.10 -6.75 -6.87
CA GLU A 108 34.02 -5.78 -6.92
C GLU A 108 33.62 -5.26 -5.54
N LYS A 109 34.07 -5.95 -4.49
CA LYS A 109 33.62 -5.75 -3.11
C LYS A 109 33.78 -4.31 -2.63
N ASP A 110 34.97 -3.73 -2.77
CA ASP A 110 35.22 -2.35 -2.35
C ASP A 110 34.38 -1.33 -3.11
N LYS A 111 34.13 -1.55 -4.41
CA LYS A 111 33.27 -0.68 -5.23
C LYS A 111 31.83 -0.76 -4.75
N LYS A 112 31.32 -1.97 -4.50
CA LYS A 112 29.95 -2.19 -4.03
C LYS A 112 29.73 -1.65 -2.63
N LEU A 113 30.67 -1.84 -1.72
CA LEU A 113 30.62 -1.26 -0.37
C LEU A 113 30.53 0.26 -0.40
N ARG A 114 31.39 0.92 -1.19
CA ARG A 114 31.33 2.38 -1.36
C ARG A 114 29.98 2.82 -1.94
N TYR A 115 29.49 2.09 -2.94
CA TYR A 115 28.20 2.39 -3.57
C TYR A 115 27.05 2.33 -2.56
N VAL A 116 26.89 1.21 -1.83
CA VAL A 116 25.78 1.07 -0.88
C VAL A 116 25.89 2.06 0.28
N MET A 117 27.09 2.31 0.82
CA MET A 117 27.31 3.30 1.88
C MET A 117 26.98 4.73 1.41
N LYS A 118 27.31 5.07 0.17
CA LYS A 118 26.99 6.38 -0.42
C LYS A 118 25.49 6.51 -0.64
N SER A 119 24.86 5.51 -1.25
CA SER A 119 23.41 5.50 -1.54
C SER A 119 22.59 5.60 -0.26
N THR A 120 22.96 4.91 0.81
CA THR A 120 22.26 4.95 2.11
C THR A 120 22.73 6.07 3.03
N LYS A 121 23.67 6.92 2.58
CA LYS A 121 24.19 8.10 3.33
C LYS A 121 24.77 7.74 4.71
N ILE A 122 25.63 6.71 4.76
CA ILE A 122 26.31 6.22 5.99
C ILE A 122 27.84 6.24 5.89
N MET A 123 28.40 6.93 4.89
CA MET A 123 29.85 7.04 4.73
C MET A 123 30.54 7.70 5.93
N ASP A 124 29.90 8.71 6.52
CA ASP A 124 30.37 9.48 7.69
C ASP A 124 30.49 8.65 8.97
N VAL A 125 29.76 7.55 9.06
CA VAL A 125 29.75 6.64 10.22
C VAL A 125 30.40 5.30 9.94
N SER A 126 31.07 5.12 8.79
CA SER A 126 31.62 3.82 8.34
C SER A 126 32.56 3.18 9.36
N GLU A 127 33.34 3.96 10.12
CA GLU A 127 34.29 3.51 11.14
C GLU A 127 33.71 3.49 12.56
N ARG A 128 32.42 3.86 12.73
CA ARG A 128 31.76 3.83 14.03
C ARG A 128 31.23 2.44 14.36
N LEU A 129 31.21 2.09 15.64
CA LEU A 129 30.53 0.89 16.14
C LEU A 129 29.01 1.07 16.00
N ILE A 130 28.33 0.02 15.53
CA ILE A 130 26.89 0.02 15.24
C ILE A 130 26.08 0.29 16.52
N LYS A 131 26.53 -0.17 17.69
CA LYS A 131 25.84 0.13 18.96
C LYS A 131 25.71 1.62 19.28
N HIS A 132 26.62 2.44 18.78
CA HIS A 132 26.64 3.89 19.02
C HIS A 132 25.85 4.69 17.98
N LEU A 133 25.15 4.01 17.06
CA LEU A 133 24.33 4.64 16.04
C LEU A 133 22.89 4.86 16.54
N SER A 134 22.26 5.94 16.07
CA SER A 134 20.80 6.12 16.21
C SER A 134 20.02 5.03 15.49
N LYS A 135 18.75 4.87 15.82
CA LYS A 135 17.87 3.89 15.15
C LYS A 135 17.83 4.11 13.63
N GLY A 136 17.73 5.37 13.17
CA GLY A 136 17.72 5.71 11.76
C GLY A 136 19.02 5.34 11.03
N TYR A 137 20.18 5.52 11.67
CA TYR A 137 21.44 5.04 11.08
C TYR A 137 21.52 3.52 11.04
N LYS A 138 21.04 2.81 12.08
CA LYS A 138 20.97 1.33 12.08
C LYS A 138 20.06 0.83 10.95
N GLN A 139 18.95 1.50 10.69
CA GLN A 139 18.04 1.19 9.58
C GLN A 139 18.75 1.35 8.23
N ARG A 140 19.49 2.45 8.04
CA ARG A 140 20.30 2.68 6.82
C ARG A 140 21.42 1.66 6.64
N VAL A 141 22.07 1.23 7.72
CA VAL A 141 23.07 0.15 7.69
C VAL A 141 22.43 -1.17 7.29
N GLY A 142 21.26 -1.51 7.82
CA GLY A 142 20.50 -2.68 7.42
C GLY A 142 20.11 -2.64 5.94
N LEU A 143 19.64 -1.47 5.47
CA LEU A 143 19.28 -1.26 4.06
C LEU A 143 20.52 -1.39 3.14
N ALA A 144 21.68 -0.84 3.54
CA ALA A 144 22.92 -1.03 2.82
C ALA A 144 23.30 -2.51 2.71
N GLY A 145 23.11 -3.28 3.79
CA GLY A 145 23.28 -4.73 3.81
C GLY A 145 22.29 -5.45 2.88
N ALA A 146 21.02 -5.01 2.85
CA ALA A 146 20.02 -5.56 1.94
C ALA A 146 20.40 -5.35 0.46
N MET A 147 20.95 -4.19 0.11
CA MET A 147 21.37 -3.84 -1.26
C MET A 147 22.63 -4.59 -1.75
N LEU A 148 23.45 -5.12 -0.85
CA LEU A 148 24.63 -5.92 -1.25
C LEU A 148 24.18 -7.17 -2.03
N GLY A 149 24.92 -7.47 -3.10
CA GLY A 149 24.57 -8.56 -4.02
C GLY A 149 23.76 -8.12 -5.24
N ASP A 150 23.43 -6.80 -5.35
CA ASP A 150 22.65 -6.20 -6.44
C ASP A 150 21.30 -6.88 -6.66
N PRO A 151 20.45 -7.02 -5.62
CA PRO A 151 19.16 -7.67 -5.76
C PRO A 151 18.24 -6.84 -6.68
N GLU A 152 17.47 -7.49 -7.53
CA GLU A 152 16.48 -6.78 -8.36
C GLU A 152 15.28 -6.28 -7.53
N ILE A 153 15.01 -6.92 -6.38
CA ILE A 153 13.86 -6.67 -5.53
C ILE A 153 14.33 -6.33 -4.12
N LEU A 154 13.80 -5.24 -3.56
CA LEU A 154 13.99 -4.88 -2.16
C LEU A 154 12.67 -5.08 -1.40
N ILE A 155 12.71 -5.87 -0.35
CA ILE A 155 11.59 -6.09 0.58
C ILE A 155 11.93 -5.38 1.88
N LEU A 156 11.10 -4.42 2.29
CA LEU A 156 11.33 -3.55 3.44
C LEU A 156 10.17 -3.71 4.43
N ASP A 157 10.41 -4.34 5.57
CA ASP A 157 9.38 -4.54 6.59
C ASP A 157 9.42 -3.39 7.60
N GLU A 158 8.37 -2.55 7.60
CA GLU A 158 8.19 -1.39 8.48
C GLU A 158 9.45 -0.46 8.54
N PRO A 159 9.99 0.02 7.40
CA PRO A 159 11.30 0.67 7.35
C PRO A 159 11.38 2.00 8.11
N THR A 160 10.27 2.58 8.50
CA THR A 160 10.14 3.89 9.16
C THR A 160 9.75 3.81 10.63
N VAL A 161 9.46 2.61 11.13
CA VAL A 161 9.00 2.41 12.52
C VAL A 161 9.98 2.97 13.56
N GLY A 162 9.46 3.87 14.41
CA GLY A 162 10.19 4.46 15.54
C GLY A 162 11.31 5.41 15.13
N LEU A 163 11.23 5.98 13.93
CA LEU A 163 12.04 7.10 13.47
C LEU A 163 11.33 8.42 13.78
N ASP A 164 12.10 9.49 13.92
CA ASP A 164 11.56 10.84 14.01
C ASP A 164 11.08 11.35 12.63
N PRO A 165 10.21 12.40 12.58
CA PRO A 165 9.63 12.88 11.31
C PRO A 165 10.68 13.25 10.25
N LYS A 166 11.83 13.79 10.65
CA LYS A 166 12.90 14.14 9.71
C LYS A 166 13.53 12.89 9.10
N GLN A 167 13.80 11.88 9.93
CA GLN A 167 14.35 10.60 9.48
C GLN A 167 13.38 9.85 8.57
N ILE A 168 12.07 9.92 8.84
CA ILE A 168 11.03 9.34 7.97
C ILE A 168 11.11 9.95 6.55
N ILE A 169 11.16 11.28 6.45
CA ILE A 169 11.30 11.96 5.16
C ILE A 169 12.60 11.52 4.44
N GLU A 170 13.70 11.39 5.17
CA GLU A 170 14.97 10.99 4.59
C GLU A 170 14.96 9.53 4.10
N ILE A 171 14.31 8.61 4.81
CA ILE A 171 14.13 7.21 4.37
C ILE A 171 13.19 7.13 3.16
N ARG A 172 12.09 7.89 3.13
CA ARG A 172 11.19 7.96 1.97
C ARG A 172 11.93 8.40 0.70
N ASN A 173 12.69 9.49 0.80
CA ASN A 173 13.51 9.98 -0.32
C ASN A 173 14.51 8.92 -0.78
N LEU A 174 15.10 8.18 0.15
CA LEU A 174 16.02 7.11 -0.16
C LEU A 174 15.31 5.95 -0.88
N ILE A 175 14.13 5.52 -0.43
CA ILE A 175 13.30 4.49 -1.08
C ILE A 175 12.96 4.93 -2.51
N THR A 176 12.52 6.18 -2.70
CA THR A 176 12.22 6.73 -4.04
C THR A 176 13.46 6.76 -4.95
N GLU A 177 14.66 7.03 -4.40
CA GLU A 177 15.89 6.99 -5.19
C GLU A 177 16.24 5.55 -5.60
N LEU A 178 16.09 4.60 -4.69
CA LEU A 178 16.36 3.18 -4.95
C LEU A 178 15.39 2.55 -5.95
N SER A 179 14.15 3.01 -6.02
CA SER A 179 13.15 2.48 -6.96
C SER A 179 13.52 2.67 -8.43
N LYS A 180 14.45 3.57 -8.74
CA LYS A 180 14.94 3.75 -10.12
C LYS A 180 15.66 2.50 -10.66
N ASN A 181 16.21 1.67 -9.76
CA ASN A 181 16.98 0.48 -10.11
C ASN A 181 16.43 -0.81 -9.50
N HIS A 182 15.46 -0.71 -8.59
CA HIS A 182 14.92 -1.85 -7.86
C HIS A 182 13.39 -1.84 -7.87
N THR A 183 12.79 -3.01 -7.90
CA THR A 183 11.40 -3.22 -7.53
C THR A 183 11.31 -3.20 -6.01
N ILE A 184 10.36 -2.49 -5.41
CA ILE A 184 10.28 -2.34 -3.96
C ILE A 184 8.93 -2.80 -3.45
N LEU A 185 8.94 -3.72 -2.49
CA LEU A 185 7.77 -4.10 -1.69
C LEU A 185 8.03 -3.64 -0.26
N LEU A 186 7.24 -2.68 0.24
CA LEU A 186 7.40 -2.18 1.60
C LEU A 186 6.13 -2.40 2.42
N SER A 187 6.27 -2.85 3.66
CA SER A 187 5.15 -2.92 4.60
C SER A 187 5.07 -1.64 5.44
N SER A 188 3.86 -1.24 5.77
CA SER A 188 3.59 -0.23 6.80
C SER A 188 2.18 -0.41 7.37
N HIS A 189 1.94 0.16 8.54
CA HIS A 189 0.60 0.34 9.10
C HIS A 189 0.14 1.81 9.00
N ILE A 190 0.96 2.70 8.42
CA ILE A 190 0.71 4.14 8.28
C ILE A 190 0.43 4.47 6.81
N MET A 191 -0.83 4.80 6.50
CA MET A 191 -1.29 5.09 5.15
C MET A 191 -0.53 6.25 4.49
N GLN A 192 -0.30 7.34 5.22
CA GLN A 192 0.43 8.52 4.73
C GLN A 192 1.86 8.22 4.29
N GLU A 193 2.51 7.23 4.91
CA GLU A 193 3.85 6.83 4.52
C GLU A 193 3.87 6.09 3.20
N VAL A 194 2.90 5.21 3.02
CA VAL A 194 2.77 4.37 1.82
C VAL A 194 2.33 5.21 0.63
N SER A 195 1.30 6.04 0.79
CA SER A 195 0.78 6.88 -0.30
C SER A 195 1.77 7.91 -0.81
N ALA A 196 2.74 8.32 0.01
CA ALA A 196 3.75 9.31 -0.38
C ALA A 196 4.84 8.75 -1.31
N VAL A 197 5.02 7.43 -1.40
CA VAL A 197 6.12 6.81 -2.17
C VAL A 197 5.67 5.67 -3.08
N CYS A 198 4.52 5.04 -2.84
CA CYS A 198 4.11 3.85 -3.56
C CYS A 198 3.29 4.18 -4.81
N ASN A 199 3.52 3.40 -5.88
CA ASN A 199 2.72 3.46 -7.12
C ASN A 199 1.43 2.64 -6.98
N GLN A 200 1.48 1.59 -6.16
CA GLN A 200 0.40 0.65 -5.89
C GLN A 200 0.34 0.36 -4.39
N ILE A 201 -0.86 0.10 -3.89
CA ILE A 201 -1.10 -0.25 -2.49
C ILE A 201 -1.92 -1.52 -2.41
N ILE A 202 -1.42 -2.46 -1.63
CA ILE A 202 -2.12 -3.68 -1.23
C ILE A 202 -2.59 -3.46 0.20
N ILE A 203 -3.90 -3.52 0.44
CA ILE A 203 -4.48 -3.45 1.78
C ILE A 203 -4.88 -4.85 2.21
N ILE A 204 -4.35 -5.30 3.34
CA ILE A 204 -4.72 -6.58 3.95
C ILE A 204 -5.35 -6.40 5.32
N ASN A 205 -6.28 -7.27 5.65
CA ASN A 205 -6.84 -7.38 6.99
C ASN A 205 -7.17 -8.84 7.31
N GLN A 206 -6.81 -9.29 8.52
CA GLN A 206 -7.04 -10.66 8.99
C GLN A 206 -6.53 -11.75 8.02
N GLY A 207 -5.40 -11.48 7.37
CA GLY A 207 -4.75 -12.38 6.44
C GLY A 207 -5.29 -12.38 5.02
N GLN A 208 -6.32 -11.61 4.72
CA GLN A 208 -6.98 -11.54 3.42
C GLN A 208 -6.68 -10.24 2.69
N LEU A 209 -6.65 -10.30 1.36
CA LEU A 209 -6.58 -9.13 0.49
C LEU A 209 -7.93 -8.38 0.54
N ILE A 210 -7.87 -7.11 0.90
CA ILE A 210 -9.05 -6.24 0.92
C ILE A 210 -9.10 -5.39 -0.34
N LEU A 211 -7.94 -4.85 -0.76
CA LEU A 211 -7.86 -3.96 -1.91
C LEU A 211 -6.45 -4.01 -2.50
N TYR A 212 -6.36 -3.93 -3.83
CA TYR A 212 -5.12 -3.70 -4.57
C TYR A 212 -5.38 -2.66 -5.65
N ASP A 213 -4.87 -1.45 -5.47
CA ASP A 213 -5.06 -0.35 -6.44
C ASP A 213 -4.00 0.75 -6.24
N LYS A 214 -4.03 1.76 -7.12
CA LYS A 214 -3.21 2.97 -6.97
C LYS A 214 -3.72 3.82 -5.80
N PRO A 215 -2.82 4.59 -5.14
CA PRO A 215 -3.23 5.51 -4.05
C PRO A 215 -4.39 6.44 -4.43
N GLU A 216 -4.39 6.94 -5.67
CA GLU A 216 -5.38 7.90 -6.18
C GLU A 216 -6.79 7.28 -6.29
N ASN A 217 -6.87 5.97 -6.52
CA ASN A 217 -8.14 5.26 -6.72
C ASN A 217 -8.75 4.76 -5.42
N ILE A 218 -7.98 4.71 -4.33
CA ILE A 218 -8.42 4.08 -3.07
C ILE A 218 -9.67 4.78 -2.51
N SER A 219 -9.73 6.12 -2.58
CA SER A 219 -10.91 6.89 -2.15
C SER A 219 -12.17 6.50 -2.92
N ASN A 220 -12.06 6.19 -4.20
CA ASN A 220 -13.21 5.83 -5.06
C ASN A 220 -13.84 4.47 -4.69
N HIS A 221 -13.10 3.61 -3.98
CA HIS A 221 -13.64 2.30 -3.57
C HIS A 221 -14.65 2.36 -2.41
N ILE A 222 -14.69 3.48 -1.67
CA ILE A 222 -15.55 3.63 -0.50
C ILE A 222 -16.59 4.73 -0.67
N THR A 223 -16.29 5.76 -1.46
CA THR A 223 -17.25 6.82 -1.72
C THR A 223 -18.38 6.28 -2.59
N GLN A 224 -19.49 5.89 -1.98
CA GLN A 224 -20.77 5.71 -2.66
C GLN A 224 -21.57 7.02 -2.68
N THR A 225 -21.06 8.05 -2.00
CA THR A 225 -21.70 9.35 -1.83
C THR A 225 -20.67 10.47 -1.94
N ASN A 226 -21.09 11.60 -2.49
CA ASN A 226 -20.39 12.86 -2.37
C ASN A 226 -20.83 13.54 -1.08
N ASP A 227 -19.92 13.68 -0.11
CA ASP A 227 -20.24 14.36 1.15
C ASP A 227 -19.85 15.84 1.05
N LEU A 228 -20.85 16.71 1.18
CA LEU A 228 -20.70 18.16 1.13
C LEU A 228 -20.97 18.75 2.51
N THR A 229 -20.16 19.71 2.92
CA THR A 229 -20.42 20.55 4.09
C THR A 229 -20.52 22.00 3.62
N LEU A 230 -21.68 22.62 3.91
CA LEU A 230 -21.94 23.99 3.54
C LEU A 230 -22.23 24.83 4.79
N ILE A 231 -21.81 26.10 4.75
CA ILE A 231 -22.28 27.13 5.68
C ILE A 231 -23.19 28.05 4.89
N ILE A 232 -24.47 28.10 5.28
CA ILE A 232 -25.52 28.82 4.57
C ILE A 232 -26.19 29.82 5.52
N LYS A 233 -26.37 31.06 5.06
CA LYS A 233 -27.12 32.09 5.78
C LYS A 233 -28.51 32.20 5.20
N GLY A 234 -29.55 32.13 6.06
CA GLY A 234 -30.93 32.29 5.61
C GLY A 234 -31.96 31.67 6.55
N ASN A 235 -33.17 31.48 6.05
CA ASN A 235 -34.25 30.81 6.80
C ASN A 235 -34.02 29.27 6.74
N LYS A 236 -34.05 28.63 7.93
CA LYS A 236 -33.80 27.19 8.07
C LYS A 236 -34.78 26.31 7.26
N ASP A 237 -36.05 26.66 7.32
CA ASP A 237 -37.09 25.85 6.67
C ASP A 237 -37.02 25.98 5.14
N LEU A 238 -36.65 27.18 4.64
CA LEU A 238 -36.43 27.41 3.22
C LEU A 238 -35.18 26.64 2.73
N ILE A 239 -34.07 26.71 3.46
CA ILE A 239 -32.86 25.92 3.16
C ILE A 239 -33.23 24.44 3.10
N LYS A 240 -33.96 23.94 4.09
CA LYS A 240 -34.36 22.54 4.13
C LYS A 240 -35.23 22.15 2.92
N SER A 241 -36.24 22.96 2.58
CA SER A 241 -37.14 22.69 1.44
C SER A 241 -36.38 22.66 0.09
N ILE A 242 -35.35 23.51 -0.05
CA ILE A 242 -34.50 23.50 -1.25
C ILE A 242 -33.68 22.21 -1.31
N ILE A 243 -33.05 21.80 -0.22
CA ILE A 243 -32.26 20.58 -0.14
C ILE A 243 -33.14 19.35 -0.42
N ASP A 244 -34.29 19.26 0.22
CA ASP A 244 -35.24 18.16 0.04
C ASP A 244 -35.85 18.10 -1.38
N SER A 245 -35.64 19.15 -2.21
CA SER A 245 -36.06 19.17 -3.62
C SER A 245 -35.11 18.47 -4.58
N PHE A 246 -33.95 17.99 -4.11
CA PHE A 246 -32.98 17.25 -4.90
C PHE A 246 -33.14 15.75 -4.64
N GLU A 247 -33.48 14.98 -5.67
CA GLU A 247 -33.63 13.52 -5.58
C GLU A 247 -32.28 12.81 -5.32
N GLU A 248 -31.18 13.45 -5.69
CA GLU A 248 -29.81 12.97 -5.52
C GLU A 248 -29.30 13.04 -4.08
N VAL A 249 -30.00 13.78 -3.20
CA VAL A 249 -29.65 13.88 -1.78
C VAL A 249 -30.14 12.64 -1.03
N ILE A 250 -29.19 11.84 -0.56
CA ILE A 250 -29.45 10.60 0.18
C ILE A 250 -29.69 10.90 1.67
N GLU A 251 -28.89 11.80 2.24
CA GLU A 251 -28.98 12.21 3.65
C GLU A 251 -28.64 13.70 3.77
N SER A 252 -29.37 14.41 4.62
CA SER A 252 -29.12 15.80 4.95
C SER A 252 -29.22 16.04 6.46
N ARG A 253 -28.34 16.90 6.98
CA ARG A 253 -28.35 17.32 8.37
C ARG A 253 -28.11 18.83 8.45
N ILE A 254 -29.00 19.56 9.15
CA ILE A 254 -28.90 21.01 9.33
C ILE A 254 -28.63 21.31 10.81
N LEU A 255 -27.46 21.83 11.11
CA LEU A 255 -26.99 22.19 12.44
C LEU A 255 -27.01 23.73 12.60
N GLY A 256 -27.43 24.22 13.76
CA GLY A 256 -27.28 25.64 14.09
C GLY A 256 -25.83 26.00 14.38
N THR A 257 -25.40 27.20 14.00
CA THR A 257 -24.12 27.77 14.41
C THR A 257 -24.34 28.83 15.51
N ASP A 258 -23.24 29.35 16.09
CA ASP A 258 -23.29 30.44 17.08
C ASP A 258 -23.79 31.77 16.48
N THR A 259 -23.84 31.87 15.16
CA THR A 259 -24.31 33.07 14.44
C THR A 259 -25.75 32.93 14.05
N LYS A 260 -26.56 33.92 14.39
CA LYS A 260 -27.98 33.95 14.08
C LYS A 260 -28.22 33.83 12.55
N GLU A 261 -29.19 32.98 12.17
CA GLU A 261 -29.55 32.71 10.77
C GLU A 261 -28.41 32.12 9.91
N VAL A 262 -27.39 31.56 10.52
CA VAL A 262 -26.33 30.81 9.83
C VAL A 262 -26.38 29.36 10.25
N TYR A 263 -26.36 28.44 9.28
CA TYR A 263 -26.51 27.02 9.50
C TYR A 263 -25.37 26.27 8.80
N GLN A 264 -24.83 25.26 9.49
CA GLN A 264 -24.00 24.26 8.88
C GLN A 264 -24.90 23.15 8.32
N VAL A 265 -24.75 22.87 7.05
CA VAL A 265 -25.47 21.83 6.33
C VAL A 265 -24.51 20.76 5.89
N GLU A 266 -24.77 19.52 6.30
CA GLU A 266 -24.06 18.33 5.88
C GLU A 266 -24.98 17.56 4.92
N LEU A 267 -24.48 17.28 3.72
CA LEU A 267 -25.20 16.58 2.67
C LEU A 267 -24.41 15.38 2.19
N SER A 268 -25.08 14.25 2.03
CA SER A 268 -24.56 13.10 1.30
C SER A 268 -25.37 12.91 0.02
N THR A 269 -24.72 12.98 -1.14
CA THR A 269 -25.39 12.88 -2.44
C THR A 269 -24.87 11.69 -3.24
N SER A 270 -25.59 11.25 -4.28
CA SER A 270 -25.11 10.25 -5.24
C SER A 270 -23.84 10.72 -5.92
N ILE A 271 -22.94 9.78 -6.24
CA ILE A 271 -21.70 10.07 -7.00
C ILE A 271 -21.97 10.41 -8.47
N GLU A 272 -23.06 9.89 -9.01
CA GLU A 272 -23.34 9.95 -10.44
C GLU A 272 -23.64 11.37 -10.92
N GLU A 273 -24.12 12.26 -10.04
CA GLU A 273 -24.47 13.62 -10.40
C GLU A 273 -23.92 14.66 -9.41
N ASP A 274 -23.28 15.69 -9.97
CA ASP A 274 -22.74 16.81 -9.20
C ASP A 274 -23.82 17.90 -9.04
N ILE A 275 -24.45 17.95 -7.87
CA ILE A 275 -25.51 18.92 -7.59
C ILE A 275 -25.02 20.32 -7.19
N ARG A 276 -23.70 20.54 -7.04
CA ARG A 276 -23.16 21.78 -6.46
C ARG A 276 -23.58 23.04 -7.22
N GLU A 277 -23.56 22.98 -8.53
CA GLU A 277 -23.97 24.12 -9.37
C GLU A 277 -25.48 24.40 -9.25
N ALA A 278 -26.31 23.36 -9.37
CA ALA A 278 -27.77 23.49 -9.26
C ALA A 278 -28.17 23.97 -7.85
N LEU A 279 -27.52 23.45 -6.81
CA LEU A 279 -27.75 23.84 -5.42
C LEU A 279 -27.37 25.31 -5.21
N PHE A 280 -26.25 25.77 -5.78
CA PHE A 280 -25.83 27.18 -5.72
C PHE A 280 -26.91 28.13 -6.29
N TYR A 281 -27.41 27.85 -7.50
CA TYR A 281 -28.42 28.69 -8.12
C TYR A 281 -29.73 28.70 -7.34
N LYS A 282 -30.26 27.55 -6.90
CA LYS A 282 -31.49 27.50 -6.12
C LYS A 282 -31.40 28.26 -4.79
N LEU A 283 -30.28 28.17 -4.10
CA LEU A 283 -30.02 28.89 -2.85
C LEU A 283 -29.86 30.40 -3.09
N ALA A 284 -29.19 30.79 -4.19
CA ALA A 284 -29.01 32.18 -4.56
C ALA A 284 -30.35 32.85 -4.90
N ASP A 285 -31.21 32.20 -5.68
CA ASP A 285 -32.56 32.66 -6.01
C ASP A 285 -33.43 32.84 -4.77
N ALA A 286 -33.27 31.95 -3.80
CA ALA A 286 -33.97 32.02 -2.49
C ALA A 286 -33.34 33.05 -1.52
N LYS A 287 -32.31 33.79 -1.93
CA LYS A 287 -31.54 34.75 -1.10
C LYS A 287 -30.91 34.10 0.14
N CYS A 288 -30.52 32.84 0.02
CA CYS A 288 -29.78 32.06 1.02
C CYS A 288 -28.30 31.89 0.58
N PRO A 289 -27.43 32.90 0.78
CA PRO A 289 -26.05 32.84 0.30
C PRO A 289 -25.27 31.72 0.98
N ILE A 290 -24.50 31.00 0.17
CA ILE A 290 -23.51 30.04 0.64
C ILE A 290 -22.28 30.85 1.08
N LEU A 291 -21.89 30.73 2.34
CA LEU A 291 -20.70 31.38 2.91
C LEU A 291 -19.48 30.50 2.77
N GLU A 292 -19.65 29.20 2.81
CA GLU A 292 -18.59 28.21 2.65
C GLU A 292 -19.16 26.94 2.01
N LEU A 293 -18.41 26.30 1.12
CA LEU A 293 -18.72 25.01 0.53
C LEU A 293 -17.46 24.16 0.51
N ASN A 294 -17.47 23.07 1.27
CA ASN A 294 -16.41 22.11 1.34
C ASN A 294 -16.90 20.75 0.83
N HIS A 295 -16.20 20.21 -0.16
CA HIS A 295 -16.38 18.83 -0.59
C HIS A 295 -15.50 17.96 0.29
N LYS A 296 -16.11 17.12 1.12
CA LYS A 296 -15.40 16.20 1.99
C LYS A 296 -15.02 14.95 1.21
N VAL A 297 -13.83 14.98 0.59
CA VAL A 297 -13.23 13.75 0.07
C VAL A 297 -12.69 12.98 1.28
N PRO A 298 -13.11 11.72 1.51
CA PRO A 298 -12.57 10.93 2.60
C PRO A 298 -11.05 10.85 2.48
N THR A 299 -10.35 11.09 3.57
CA THR A 299 -8.90 10.89 3.58
C THR A 299 -8.59 9.41 3.40
N LEU A 300 -7.43 9.11 2.82
CA LEU A 300 -6.99 7.72 2.65
C LEU A 300 -6.97 6.94 3.98
N GLU A 301 -6.77 7.65 5.10
CA GLU A 301 -6.83 7.06 6.45
C GLU A 301 -8.25 6.69 6.84
N GLU A 302 -9.25 7.56 6.60
CA GLU A 302 -10.66 7.25 6.85
C GLU A 302 -11.11 6.05 6.01
N VAL A 303 -10.64 6.00 4.76
CA VAL A 303 -10.85 4.87 3.86
C VAL A 303 -10.27 3.58 4.45
N PHE A 304 -9.02 3.62 4.87
CA PHE A 304 -8.34 2.48 5.48
C PHE A 304 -9.05 1.99 6.75
N LEU A 305 -9.43 2.91 7.65
CA LEU A 305 -10.16 2.58 8.87
C LEU A 305 -11.54 1.95 8.58
N ARG A 306 -12.24 2.43 7.55
CA ARG A 306 -13.52 1.83 7.11
C ARG A 306 -13.32 0.43 6.54
N LEU A 307 -12.31 0.23 5.68
CA LEU A 307 -12.00 -1.07 5.06
C LEU A 307 -11.55 -2.12 6.09
N THR A 308 -10.79 -1.70 7.10
CA THR A 308 -10.27 -2.61 8.14
C THR A 308 -11.24 -2.81 9.31
N GLY A 309 -12.33 -2.05 9.38
CA GLY A 309 -13.34 -2.14 10.45
C GLY A 309 -12.90 -1.49 11.77
N GLU A 310 -11.78 -0.79 11.81
CA GLU A 310 -11.30 -0.07 13.00
C GLU A 310 -12.02 1.27 13.20
N GLY A 311 -12.66 1.82 12.14
CA GLY A 311 -13.39 3.10 12.16
C GLY A 311 -14.75 3.08 12.86
N THR A 312 -15.27 1.91 13.21
CA THR A 312 -16.67 1.79 13.75
C THR A 312 -16.83 2.30 15.19
N LYS A 313 -15.76 2.66 15.88
CA LYS A 313 -15.85 3.23 17.24
C LYS A 313 -15.94 4.75 17.28
N GLN A 314 -15.56 5.47 16.23
CA GLN A 314 -15.55 6.94 16.20
C GLN A 314 -16.61 7.57 15.28
N TYR A 315 -17.06 6.86 14.25
CA TYR A 315 -18.08 7.32 13.31
C TYR A 315 -19.23 6.30 13.32
N GLY A 316 -20.34 6.63 13.95
CA GLY A 316 -21.44 5.76 14.33
C GLY A 316 -22.28 5.17 13.20
N GLY A 317 -21.69 4.50 12.25
CA GLY A 317 -22.37 3.74 11.21
C GLY A 317 -21.83 2.31 11.12
N LYS A 318 -22.55 1.33 11.66
CA LYS A 318 -22.26 -0.09 11.38
C LYS A 318 -22.68 -0.37 9.94
N MET A 319 -21.77 -0.76 9.07
CA MET A 319 -22.12 -1.37 7.79
C MET A 319 -23.15 -2.47 8.01
N SER A 320 -24.28 -2.37 7.34
CA SER A 320 -25.34 -3.37 7.43
C SER A 320 -24.87 -4.72 6.88
N LYS A 321 -25.52 -5.81 7.29
CA LYS A 321 -25.20 -7.16 6.75
C LYS A 321 -25.39 -7.21 5.22
N GLU A 322 -26.27 -6.40 4.67
CA GLU A 322 -26.52 -6.30 3.23
C GLU A 322 -25.38 -5.59 2.47
N GLU A 323 -24.83 -4.50 3.02
CA GLU A 323 -23.69 -3.80 2.42
C GLU A 323 -22.45 -4.67 2.38
N LYS A 324 -22.17 -5.43 3.45
CA LYS A 324 -21.09 -6.43 3.49
C LYS A 324 -21.32 -7.53 2.45
N LYS A 325 -22.57 -7.94 2.21
CA LYS A 325 -22.92 -8.96 1.22
C LYS A 325 -22.76 -8.44 -0.21
N LYS A 326 -23.21 -7.20 -0.49
CA LYS A 326 -23.04 -6.53 -1.79
C LYS A 326 -21.57 -6.30 -2.13
N MET A 327 -20.79 -5.89 -1.14
CA MET A 327 -19.32 -5.70 -1.30
C MET A 327 -18.61 -7.02 -1.62
N ARG A 328 -18.92 -8.11 -0.91
CA ARG A 328 -18.38 -9.45 -1.22
C ARG A 328 -18.80 -9.94 -2.62
N GLN A 329 -20.03 -9.70 -3.04
CA GLN A 329 -20.48 -10.05 -4.39
C GLN A 329 -19.80 -9.23 -5.49
N LYS A 330 -19.48 -7.97 -5.23
CA LYS A 330 -18.76 -7.10 -6.17
C LYS A 330 -17.29 -7.50 -6.29
N LEU A 331 -16.66 -7.91 -5.19
CA LEU A 331 -15.31 -8.46 -5.17
C LEU A 331 -15.23 -9.79 -5.94
N ALA A 332 -16.15 -10.72 -5.68
CA ALA A 332 -16.19 -12.00 -6.38
C ALA A 332 -16.41 -11.86 -7.91
N LYS A 333 -17.26 -10.91 -8.34
CA LYS A 333 -17.44 -10.63 -9.78
C LYS A 333 -16.18 -10.05 -10.44
N ARG A 334 -15.38 -9.28 -9.67
CA ARG A 334 -14.14 -8.70 -10.18
C ARG A 334 -13.02 -9.74 -10.24
N GLU A 335 -12.98 -10.66 -9.28
CA GLU A 335 -12.09 -11.83 -9.31
C GLU A 335 -12.35 -12.69 -10.55
N GLU A 336 -13.62 -12.98 -10.87
CA GLU A 336 -13.99 -13.67 -12.11
C GLU A 336 -13.59 -12.91 -13.38
N THR A 337 -13.61 -11.58 -13.34
CA THR A 337 -13.20 -10.75 -14.50
C THR A 337 -11.69 -10.76 -14.67
N VAL A 338 -10.93 -10.65 -13.58
CA VAL A 338 -9.47 -10.73 -13.59
C VAL A 338 -9.00 -12.12 -14.00
N GLU A 339 -9.64 -13.19 -13.49
CA GLU A 339 -9.34 -14.57 -13.91
C GLU A 339 -9.59 -14.79 -15.41
N LYS A 340 -10.65 -14.19 -15.98
CA LYS A 340 -10.92 -14.24 -17.42
C LYS A 340 -9.89 -13.48 -18.24
N GLU A 341 -9.51 -12.27 -17.82
CA GLU A 341 -8.48 -11.48 -18.49
C GLU A 341 -7.09 -12.15 -18.42
N VAL A 342 -6.78 -12.85 -17.33
CA VAL A 342 -5.54 -13.62 -17.19
C VAL A 342 -5.58 -14.86 -18.09
N ALA A 343 -6.72 -15.57 -18.14
CA ALA A 343 -6.88 -16.73 -18.99
C ALA A 343 -6.85 -16.37 -20.49
N GLU A 344 -7.45 -15.24 -20.90
CA GLU A 344 -7.37 -14.74 -22.27
C GLU A 344 -5.93 -14.37 -22.68
N LYS A 345 -5.18 -13.74 -21.80
CA LYS A 345 -3.75 -13.42 -22.05
C LYS A 345 -2.85 -14.66 -22.07
N GLU A 346 -3.18 -15.70 -21.32
CA GLU A 346 -2.44 -16.98 -21.39
C GLU A 346 -2.72 -17.72 -22.71
N VAL A 347 -3.93 -17.64 -23.24
CA VAL A 347 -4.28 -18.21 -24.55
C VAL A 347 -3.56 -17.45 -25.67
N GLU A 348 -3.60 -16.12 -25.65
CA GLU A 348 -2.91 -15.27 -26.63
C GLU A 348 -1.37 -15.50 -26.63
N ASN A 349 -0.76 -15.63 -25.46
CA ASN A 349 0.68 -15.96 -25.33
C ASN A 349 1.02 -17.39 -25.78
N THR A 350 0.08 -18.33 -25.72
CA THR A 350 0.30 -19.70 -26.22
C THR A 350 0.14 -19.77 -27.73
N GLU A 351 -0.76 -19.01 -28.32
CA GLU A 351 -0.93 -18.88 -29.79
C GLU A 351 0.28 -18.20 -30.43
N ASP A 352 0.76 -17.06 -29.85
CA ASP A 352 1.99 -16.38 -30.30
C ASP A 352 3.25 -17.27 -30.23
N ARG A 353 3.35 -18.14 -29.21
CA ARG A 353 4.45 -19.10 -29.11
C ARG A 353 4.34 -20.24 -30.11
N ALA A 354 3.13 -20.68 -30.47
CA ALA A 354 2.91 -21.71 -31.48
C ALA A 354 3.26 -21.17 -32.86
N GLU A 355 2.83 -19.95 -33.20
CA GLU A 355 3.20 -19.31 -34.48
C GLU A 355 4.73 -19.09 -34.62
N GLN A 356 5.41 -18.67 -33.54
CA GLN A 356 6.87 -18.52 -33.58
C GLN A 356 7.64 -19.84 -33.66
N MET A 357 7.05 -20.96 -33.29
CA MET A 357 7.63 -22.29 -33.45
C MET A 357 7.43 -22.81 -34.86
N GLU A 358 6.25 -22.56 -35.51
CA GLU A 358 6.01 -22.93 -36.90
C GLU A 358 6.91 -22.14 -37.86
N GLU A 359 7.10 -20.81 -37.65
CA GLU A 359 8.04 -20.01 -38.45
C GLU A 359 9.52 -20.45 -38.35
N LYS A 360 9.91 -21.13 -37.27
CA LYS A 360 11.29 -21.65 -37.09
C LYS A 360 11.49 -23.03 -37.67
N GLU A 361 10.44 -23.79 -37.95
CA GLU A 361 10.54 -25.09 -38.63
C GLU A 361 10.49 -24.96 -40.14
N GLU A 362 10.03 -23.82 -40.70
CA GLU A 362 10.04 -23.53 -42.13
C GLU A 362 11.32 -22.85 -42.66
N GLN A 363 12.30 -22.52 -41.79
CA GLN A 363 13.62 -21.99 -42.15
C GLN A 363 14.74 -23.04 -41.90
#